data_d7487059c3fa5907fd831e0495092bae
#
_entry.id   d7487059c3fa5907fd831e0495092bae
#
_cell.length_a   1.000
_cell.length_b   1.000
_cell.length_c   1.000
_cell.angle_alpha   90.00
_cell.angle_beta   90.00
_cell.angle_gamma   90.00
#
_symmetry.space_group_name_H-M   'P 1'
#
loop_
_entity.id
_entity.type
_entity.pdbx_description
1 polymer ?
#
loop_
_entity_poly.entity_id
_entity_poly.type
_entity_poly.pdbx_seq_one_letter_code
_entity_poly.pdbx_strand_id
1 'polypeptide(L)'
;MPVPEGPDRASGRVPERWPQPDGNPVSCREKLRQLAENHREVAQVLQDAFEDAVLMGVDEAAMRRILAELVEGLHSPLARR
;
A
#
# COMPACT_ATOMS: atom_id res chain seq x y z
N MET A 1 7.21 24.31 -7.37
CA MET A 1 7.30 23.75 -7.25
C MET A 1 6.72 22.84 -7.29
N PRO A 2 6.71 22.33 -7.35
CA PRO A 2 6.18 21.54 -7.39
C PRO A 2 5.97 20.62 -6.78
N VAL A 3 5.74 20.09 -6.66
CA VAL A 3 5.52 19.41 -6.28
C VAL A 3 5.05 18.62 -5.90
N PRO A 4 5.09 18.53 -5.37
CA PRO A 4 4.38 17.70 -4.70
C PRO A 4 3.83 16.59 -5.27
N GLU A 5 4.11 16.31 -5.99
CA GLU A 5 3.68 15.18 -6.48
C GLU A 5 4.02 14.01 -5.72
N GLY A 6 4.91 14.12 -4.82
CA GLY A 6 5.30 12.99 -4.02
C GLY A 6 4.13 12.31 -3.38
N PRO A 7 3.31 13.01 -2.63
CA PRO A 7 2.20 12.37 -1.95
C PRO A 7 1.21 11.73 -2.91
N ASP A 8 0.92 12.43 -3.98
CA ASP A 8 -0.01 11.89 -4.92
C ASP A 8 0.44 10.62 -5.53
N ARG A 9 1.70 10.58 -5.87
CA ARG A 9 2.22 9.39 -6.48
C ARG A 9 2.24 8.26 -5.54
N ALA A 10 2.53 8.52 -4.28
CA ALA A 10 2.65 7.45 -3.33
C ALA A 10 1.32 6.86 -3.00
N SER A 11 0.33 7.71 -2.74
CA SER A 11 -0.88 7.16 -2.18
C SER A 11 -1.87 6.82 -3.26
N GLY A 12 -2.38 5.63 -3.21
CA GLY A 12 -3.48 5.22 -4.04
C GLY A 12 -3.15 4.91 -5.46
N ARG A 13 -1.92 5.14 -5.87
CA ARG A 13 -1.57 4.89 -7.25
C ARG A 13 -1.31 3.40 -7.46
N VAL A 14 -2.12 2.80 -8.31
CA VAL A 14 -1.99 1.38 -8.59
C VAL A 14 -0.73 1.13 -9.41
N PRO A 15 0.07 0.14 -9.03
CA PRO A 15 1.25 -0.19 -9.82
C PRO A 15 0.88 -0.63 -11.22
N GLU A 16 1.78 -0.40 -12.17
CA GLU A 16 1.55 -0.86 -13.51
C GLU A 16 1.84 -2.33 -13.68
N ARG A 17 2.68 -2.88 -12.82
CA ARG A 17 3.08 -4.27 -12.93
C ARG A 17 3.02 -4.92 -11.58
N TRP A 18 2.58 -6.17 -11.58
CA TRP A 18 2.49 -6.97 -10.36
C TRP A 18 3.35 -8.21 -10.59
N PRO A 19 4.62 -8.17 -10.17
CA PRO A 19 5.53 -9.27 -10.51
C PRO A 19 5.22 -10.53 -9.74
N GLN A 20 5.37 -11.65 -10.41
CA GLN A 20 5.30 -12.96 -9.78
C GLN A 20 6.70 -13.34 -9.31
N PRO A 21 6.82 -14.43 -8.51
CA PRO A 21 8.15 -14.82 -8.03
C PRO A 21 9.17 -15.07 -9.15
N ASP A 22 8.70 -15.48 -10.32
CA ASP A 22 9.62 -15.73 -11.45
C ASP A 22 9.97 -14.45 -12.20
N GLY A 23 9.45 -13.31 -11.76
CA GLY A 23 9.75 -12.04 -12.38
C GLY A 23 8.78 -11.61 -13.47
N ASN A 24 7.98 -12.51 -13.96
CA ASN A 24 6.99 -12.16 -14.98
C ASN A 24 5.78 -11.52 -14.33
N PRO A 25 5.17 -10.55 -14.97
CA PRO A 25 4.03 -9.90 -14.35
C PRO A 25 2.78 -10.77 -14.43
N VAL A 26 1.90 -10.57 -13.45
CA VAL A 26 0.58 -11.17 -13.52
C VAL A 26 -0.10 -10.61 -14.76
N SER A 27 -0.72 -11.47 -15.56
CA SER A 27 -1.37 -11.04 -16.80
C SER A 27 -2.84 -11.38 -16.88
N CYS A 28 -3.37 -12.15 -15.96
CA CYS A 28 -4.77 -12.49 -15.96
C CYS A 28 -5.59 -11.23 -15.67
N ARG A 29 -6.51 -10.92 -16.57
CA ARG A 29 -7.27 -9.68 -16.47
C ARG A 29 -8.06 -9.59 -15.19
N GLU A 30 -8.68 -10.68 -14.79
CA GLU A 30 -9.47 -10.64 -13.57
C GLU A 30 -8.62 -10.48 -12.33
N LYS A 31 -7.46 -11.13 -12.32
CA LYS A 31 -6.55 -10.95 -11.20
C LYS A 31 -6.07 -9.51 -11.13
N LEU A 32 -5.76 -8.93 -12.28
CA LEU A 32 -5.30 -7.55 -12.30
C LEU A 32 -6.35 -6.59 -11.76
N ARG A 33 -7.61 -6.83 -12.11
CA ARG A 33 -8.67 -5.98 -11.59
C ARG A 33 -8.81 -6.12 -10.09
N GLN A 34 -8.76 -7.36 -9.60
CA GLN A 34 -8.87 -7.58 -8.16
C GLN A 34 -7.71 -6.93 -7.41
N LEU A 35 -6.49 -7.07 -7.95
CA LEU A 35 -5.34 -6.45 -7.33
C LEU A 35 -5.48 -4.95 -7.27
N ALA A 36 -5.95 -4.34 -8.35
CA ALA A 36 -6.12 -2.90 -8.38
C ALA A 36 -7.17 -2.44 -7.37
N GLU A 37 -8.28 -3.16 -7.28
CA GLU A 37 -9.32 -2.81 -6.34
C GLU A 37 -8.82 -2.92 -4.90
N ASN A 38 -8.12 -4.01 -4.61
CA ASN A 38 -7.58 -4.18 -3.27
C ASN A 38 -6.60 -3.09 -2.94
N HIS A 39 -5.75 -2.74 -3.91
CA HIS A 39 -4.76 -1.71 -3.68
C HIS A 39 -5.43 -0.38 -3.33
N ARG A 40 -6.48 -0.02 -4.07
CA ARG A 40 -7.17 1.23 -3.80
C ARG A 40 -7.80 1.24 -2.41
N GLU A 41 -8.38 0.11 -2.02
CA GLU A 41 -9.01 0.03 -0.71
C GLU A 41 -7.99 0.14 0.40
N VAL A 42 -6.87 -0.57 0.27
CA VAL A 42 -5.84 -0.51 1.30
C VAL A 42 -5.26 0.89 1.38
N ALA A 43 -5.02 1.51 0.21
CA ALA A 43 -4.46 2.85 0.20
C ALA A 43 -5.39 3.83 0.92
N GLN A 44 -6.70 3.70 0.70
CA GLN A 44 -7.65 4.61 1.34
C GLN A 44 -7.67 4.40 2.85
N VAL A 45 -7.68 3.15 3.28
CA VAL A 45 -7.69 2.86 4.72
C VAL A 45 -6.42 3.38 5.38
N LEU A 46 -5.27 3.17 4.74
CA LEU A 46 -4.02 3.65 5.30
C LEU A 46 -4.01 5.17 5.39
N GLN A 47 -4.48 5.84 4.34
CA GLN A 47 -4.51 7.29 4.35
C GLN A 47 -5.42 7.81 5.44
N ASP A 48 -6.60 7.22 5.59
CA ASP A 48 -7.53 7.65 6.61
C ASP A 48 -6.95 7.44 8.00
N ALA A 49 -6.33 6.29 8.23
CA ALA A 49 -5.75 6.01 9.53
C ALA A 49 -4.62 6.99 9.84
N PHE A 50 -3.80 7.27 8.83
CA PHE A 50 -2.70 8.21 9.02
C PHE A 50 -3.24 9.60 9.37
N GLU A 51 -4.22 10.08 8.61
CA GLU A 51 -4.78 11.40 8.86
C GLU A 51 -5.41 11.51 10.24
N ASP A 52 -6.18 10.49 10.61
CA ASP A 52 -6.81 10.50 11.91
C ASP A 52 -5.77 10.59 13.02
N ALA A 53 -4.71 9.80 12.89
CA ALA A 53 -3.67 9.79 13.93
C ALA A 53 -3.01 11.15 14.06
N VAL A 54 -2.66 11.76 12.92
CA VAL A 54 -2.02 13.05 12.92
C VAL A 54 -2.93 14.10 13.57
N LEU A 55 -4.19 14.07 13.22
CA LEU A 55 -5.13 15.03 13.78
C LEU A 55 -5.34 14.82 15.29
N MET A 56 -5.12 13.61 15.76
CA MET A 56 -5.20 13.32 17.19
C MET A 56 -3.90 13.59 17.92
N GLY A 57 -2.86 13.99 17.20
CA GLY A 57 -1.63 14.39 17.83
C GLY A 57 -0.48 13.42 17.73
N VAL A 58 -0.62 12.35 16.94
CA VAL A 58 0.49 11.43 16.75
C VAL A 58 1.50 12.03 15.77
N ASP A 59 2.78 11.87 16.09
CA ASP A 59 3.84 12.35 15.21
C ASP A 59 3.77 11.64 13.86
N GLU A 60 3.94 12.40 12.79
CA GLU A 60 3.80 11.84 11.44
C GLU A 60 4.79 10.72 11.16
N ALA A 61 6.06 10.94 11.51
CA ALA A 61 7.07 9.92 11.26
C ALA A 61 6.79 8.67 12.09
N ALA A 62 6.35 8.86 13.32
CA ALA A 62 6.02 7.73 14.17
C ALA A 62 4.85 6.95 13.58
N MET A 63 3.86 7.65 13.07
CA MET A 63 2.70 6.94 12.51
C MET A 63 3.08 6.16 11.25
N ARG A 64 3.96 6.74 10.43
CA ARG A 64 4.42 6.00 9.26
C ARG A 64 5.14 4.72 9.66
N ARG A 65 5.95 4.77 10.72
CA ARG A 65 6.62 3.57 11.20
C ARG A 65 5.64 2.54 11.71
N ILE A 66 4.63 3.01 12.43
CA ILE A 66 3.62 2.10 12.97
C ILE A 66 2.92 1.36 11.83
N LEU A 67 2.53 2.10 10.79
CA LEU A 67 1.88 1.46 9.65
C LEU A 67 2.82 0.53 8.90
N ALA A 68 4.09 0.92 8.78
CA ALA A 68 5.07 0.06 8.13
C ALA A 68 5.25 -1.24 8.90
N GLU A 69 5.16 -1.20 10.21
CA GLU A 69 5.28 -2.41 11.02
C GLU A 69 4.12 -3.36 10.77
N LEU A 70 2.95 -2.82 10.48
CA LEU A 70 1.83 -3.69 10.12
C LEU A 70 2.14 -4.47 8.85
N VAL A 71 2.75 -3.79 7.88
CA VAL A 71 3.12 -4.45 6.64
C VAL A 71 4.17 -5.52 6.89
N GLU A 72 5.16 -5.20 7.73
CA GLU A 72 6.20 -6.16 8.03
C GLU A 72 5.68 -7.39 8.74
N GLY A 73 4.58 -7.24 9.45
CA GLY A 73 4.00 -8.35 10.19
C GLY A 73 3.09 -9.26 9.39
N LEU A 74 2.91 -8.97 8.11
CA LEU A 74 2.04 -9.83 7.30
C LEU A 74 2.63 -11.21 7.14
N HIS A 75 1.75 -12.21 7.12
CA HIS A 75 2.18 -13.60 7.03
C HIS A 75 1.83 -14.16 5.66
N SER A 76 2.76 -14.90 5.08
CA SER A 76 2.53 -15.52 3.79
C SER A 76 1.63 -16.73 3.93
N PRO A 77 0.62 -16.89 3.08
CA PRO A 77 -0.20 -18.09 3.08
C PRO A 77 0.52 -19.28 2.47
N LEU A 78 1.68 -19.03 1.85
CA LEU A 78 2.43 -20.11 1.20
C LEU A 78 3.43 -20.77 2.13
N ALA A 79 3.69 -20.14 3.21
CA ALA A 79 4.74 -20.59 4.04
C ALA A 79 4.48 -21.90 4.63
N ARG A 80 4.83 -22.53 5.02
CA ARG A 80 4.65 -23.37 5.68
C ARG A 80 5.53 -23.98 6.10
N ARG A 81 6.02 -24.06 6.28
CA ARG A 81 6.80 -24.62 6.57
C ARG A 81 7.20 -24.70 7.10
#